data_fc002ce2f822b334cd0e17575deee4a0
#
_entry.id   fc002ce2f822b334cd0e17575deee4a0
#
_cell.length_a   1.000
_cell.length_b   1.000
_cell.length_c   1.000
_cell.angle_alpha   90.00
_cell.angle_beta   90.00
_cell.angle_gamma   90.00
#
_symmetry.space_group_name_H-M   'P 1'
#
loop_
_entity.id
_entity.type
_entity.pdbx_description
1 polymer ?
#
loop_
_entity_poly.entity_id
_entity_poly.type
_entity_poly.pdbx_seq_one_letter_code
_entity_poly.pdbx_strand_id
1 'polypeptide(L)'
;VAIMQGETAAKHATGRAAERVDYDSLCGVVFTDPQIGAVGLSESQLKQRGIDYLVADYPFDDHGKSILMQAKYGYVKVFADRSGVVLGAECVGKDAGELIHAMAVAVTLKANVRDLLKVHWYHPTLSEIWSYPLEDIFDELV
;
A
#
# COMPACT_ATOMS: atom_id res chain seq x y z
N VAL A 1 0.97 -6.65 -14.30
CA VAL A 1 1.73 -5.80 -15.24
C VAL A 1 1.55 -6.30 -16.66
N ALA A 2 1.90 -7.58 -16.98
CA ALA A 2 1.86 -8.11 -18.34
C ALA A 2 0.49 -7.93 -19.05
N ILE A 3 -0.61 -8.18 -18.35
CA ILE A 3 -1.97 -7.99 -18.90
C ILE A 3 -2.20 -6.52 -19.26
N MET A 4 -1.90 -5.60 -18.35
CA MET A 4 -2.05 -4.15 -18.60
C MET A 4 -1.21 -3.67 -19.77
N GLN A 5 0.04 -4.14 -19.86
CA GLN A 5 0.94 -3.83 -21.00
C GLN A 5 0.39 -4.40 -22.29
N GLY A 6 -0.09 -5.65 -22.30
CA GLY A 6 -0.70 -6.28 -23.46
C GLY A 6 -1.94 -5.54 -23.97
N GLU A 7 -2.82 -5.16 -23.08
CA GLU A 7 -4.02 -4.38 -23.41
C GLU A 7 -3.66 -2.99 -23.97
N THR A 8 -2.70 -2.30 -23.33
CA THR A 8 -2.21 -1.00 -23.81
C THR A 8 -1.61 -1.11 -25.21
N ALA A 9 -0.77 -2.14 -25.44
CA ALA A 9 -0.17 -2.38 -26.74
C ALA A 9 -1.23 -2.69 -27.82
N ALA A 10 -2.21 -3.53 -27.50
CA ALA A 10 -3.29 -3.89 -28.43
C ALA A 10 -4.17 -2.66 -28.77
N LYS A 11 -4.52 -1.84 -27.80
CA LYS A 11 -5.26 -0.59 -28.02
C LYS A 11 -4.47 0.35 -28.95
N HIS A 12 -3.19 0.56 -28.66
CA HIS A 12 -2.32 1.42 -29.45
C HIS A 12 -2.19 0.90 -30.91
N ALA A 13 -1.94 -0.40 -31.08
CA ALA A 13 -1.80 -1.01 -32.40
C ALA A 13 -3.06 -0.93 -33.25
N THR A 14 -4.24 -0.86 -32.64
CA THR A 14 -5.54 -0.76 -33.31
C THR A 14 -6.06 0.69 -33.43
N GLY A 15 -5.23 1.70 -33.12
CA GLY A 15 -5.61 3.12 -33.20
C GLY A 15 -6.63 3.55 -32.13
N ARG A 16 -6.85 2.77 -31.09
CA ARG A 16 -7.70 3.13 -29.96
C ARG A 16 -6.93 3.96 -28.94
N ALA A 17 -7.65 4.80 -28.20
CA ALA A 17 -7.04 5.53 -27.07
C ALA A 17 -6.45 4.54 -26.07
N ALA A 18 -5.16 4.68 -25.77
CA ALA A 18 -4.43 3.86 -24.83
C ALA A 18 -3.74 4.77 -23.81
N GLU A 19 -4.01 4.53 -22.54
CA GLU A 19 -3.29 5.16 -21.45
C GLU A 19 -1.97 4.45 -21.22
N ARG A 20 -0.95 5.21 -20.83
CA ARG A 20 0.32 4.61 -20.41
C ARG A 20 0.15 3.87 -19.10
N VAL A 21 0.83 2.73 -18.97
CA VAL A 21 0.88 2.02 -17.68
C VAL A 21 1.62 2.90 -16.67
N ASP A 22 0.96 3.17 -15.55
CA ASP A 22 1.58 3.85 -14.43
C ASP A 22 2.41 2.84 -13.63
N TYR A 23 3.74 2.94 -13.76
CA TYR A 23 4.67 2.06 -13.07
C TYR A 23 4.91 2.46 -11.60
N ASP A 24 4.51 3.68 -11.22
CA ASP A 24 4.65 4.17 -9.85
C ASP A 24 3.50 3.70 -8.92
N SER A 25 2.46 3.08 -9.49
CA SER A 25 1.34 2.49 -8.75
C SER A 25 1.32 0.95 -8.79
N LEU A 26 2.42 0.31 -9.23
CA LEU A 26 2.47 -1.14 -9.33
C LEU A 26 2.33 -1.81 -7.98
N CYS A 27 1.49 -2.87 -7.96
CA CYS A 27 1.37 -3.79 -6.85
C CYS A 27 2.10 -5.09 -7.18
N GLY A 28 2.88 -5.58 -6.23
CA GLY A 28 3.62 -6.85 -6.32
C GLY A 28 3.47 -7.67 -5.05
N VAL A 29 3.44 -8.99 -5.22
CA VAL A 29 3.34 -9.96 -4.12
C VAL A 29 4.38 -11.04 -4.28
N VAL A 30 5.04 -11.43 -3.19
CA VAL A 30 5.92 -12.58 -3.09
C VAL A 30 5.31 -13.58 -2.12
N PHE A 31 5.05 -14.79 -2.61
CA PHE A 31 4.35 -15.84 -1.85
C PHE A 31 5.32 -16.68 -1.02
N THR A 32 6.09 -16.03 -0.20
CA THR A 32 6.93 -16.64 0.84
C THR A 32 6.10 -16.92 2.11
N ASP A 33 6.74 -17.46 3.15
CA ASP A 33 6.15 -17.55 4.48
C ASP A 33 7.11 -16.88 5.50
N PRO A 34 6.75 -15.67 5.99
CA PRO A 34 5.57 -14.86 5.69
C PRO A 34 5.57 -14.29 4.25
N GLN A 35 4.38 -13.96 3.74
CA GLN A 35 4.21 -13.30 2.44
C GLN A 35 4.72 -11.85 2.48
N ILE A 36 5.06 -11.32 1.30
CA ILE A 36 5.46 -9.92 1.14
C ILE A 36 4.54 -9.29 0.08
N GLY A 37 3.90 -8.20 0.44
CA GLY A 37 3.14 -7.35 -0.48
C GLY A 37 3.75 -5.95 -0.52
N ALA A 38 3.80 -5.34 -1.70
CA ALA A 38 4.24 -3.97 -1.86
C ALA A 38 3.46 -3.26 -2.96
N VAL A 39 3.22 -1.98 -2.81
CA VAL A 39 2.57 -1.15 -3.83
C VAL A 39 3.14 0.26 -3.81
N GLY A 40 3.18 0.89 -4.98
CA GLY A 40 3.66 2.26 -5.10
C GLY A 40 5.18 2.38 -5.00
N LEU A 41 5.63 3.53 -4.53
CA LEU A 41 7.05 3.83 -4.38
C LEU A 41 7.60 3.22 -3.09
N SER A 42 8.70 2.49 -3.22
CA SER A 42 9.47 2.02 -2.07
C SER A 42 10.26 3.17 -1.43
N GLU A 43 10.67 3.00 -0.18
CA GLU A 43 11.49 3.98 0.53
C GLU A 43 12.78 4.33 -0.23
N SER A 44 13.42 3.32 -0.85
CA SER A 44 14.63 3.53 -1.65
C SER A 44 14.36 4.40 -2.89
N GLN A 45 13.21 4.21 -3.56
CA GLN A 45 12.80 5.03 -4.70
C GLN A 45 12.47 6.47 -4.29
N LEU A 46 11.80 6.65 -3.14
CA LEU A 46 11.51 7.98 -2.60
C LEU A 46 12.81 8.74 -2.31
N LYS A 47 13.77 8.11 -1.63
CA LYS A 47 15.08 8.67 -1.34
C LYS A 47 15.87 9.00 -2.62
N GLN A 48 15.89 8.08 -3.59
CA GLN A 48 16.58 8.28 -4.87
C GLN A 48 16.01 9.44 -5.68
N ARG A 49 14.70 9.65 -5.63
CA ARG A 49 14.00 10.73 -6.33
C ARG A 49 14.02 12.06 -5.57
N GLY A 50 14.55 12.10 -4.35
CA GLY A 50 14.55 13.29 -3.50
C GLY A 50 13.14 13.74 -3.09
N ILE A 51 12.20 12.82 -3.02
CA ILE A 51 10.83 13.10 -2.57
C ILE A 51 10.84 13.19 -1.05
N ASP A 52 10.33 14.28 -0.49
CA ASP A 52 10.10 14.42 0.95
C ASP A 52 8.84 13.64 1.32
N TYR A 53 8.96 12.76 2.32
CA TYR A 53 7.87 11.86 2.70
C TYR A 53 7.79 11.69 4.22
N LEU A 54 6.59 11.30 4.66
CA LEU A 54 6.29 10.76 5.98
C LEU A 54 6.26 9.25 5.89
N VAL A 55 6.62 8.57 6.96
CA VAL A 55 6.61 7.12 7.04
C VAL A 55 6.18 6.67 8.44
N ALA A 56 5.28 5.72 8.49
CA ALA A 56 4.93 5.01 9.71
C ALA A 56 4.76 3.52 9.44
N ASP A 57 4.97 2.71 10.46
CA ASP A 57 4.80 1.27 10.41
C ASP A 57 4.11 0.75 11.67
N TYR A 58 3.50 -0.43 11.54
CA TYR A 58 2.86 -1.10 12.68
C TYR A 58 3.12 -2.60 12.65
N PRO A 59 3.56 -3.22 13.77
CA PRO A 59 3.90 -4.64 13.83
C PRO A 59 2.67 -5.52 14.01
N PHE A 60 2.75 -6.76 13.51
CA PHE A 60 1.68 -7.74 13.66
C PHE A 60 1.53 -8.24 15.09
N ASP A 61 2.59 -8.24 15.91
CA ASP A 61 2.57 -8.76 17.28
C ASP A 61 1.89 -7.83 18.29
N ASP A 62 1.61 -6.59 17.89
CA ASP A 62 0.80 -5.63 18.67
C ASP A 62 -0.63 -5.46 18.10
N HIS A 63 -0.96 -6.18 17.03
CA HIS A 63 -2.27 -6.12 16.38
C HIS A 63 -3.20 -7.23 16.88
N GLY A 64 -4.36 -6.86 17.44
CA GLY A 64 -5.28 -7.79 18.11
C GLY A 64 -5.69 -9.00 17.28
N LYS A 65 -6.10 -8.78 16.01
CA LYS A 65 -6.47 -9.89 15.13
C LYS A 65 -5.28 -10.78 14.78
N SER A 66 -4.11 -10.22 14.57
CA SER A 66 -2.89 -10.99 14.31
C SER A 66 -2.51 -11.87 15.49
N ILE A 67 -2.64 -11.35 16.70
CA ILE A 67 -2.41 -12.11 17.95
C ILE A 67 -3.38 -13.29 18.04
N LEU A 68 -4.69 -13.06 17.80
CA LEU A 68 -5.71 -14.12 17.82
C LEU A 68 -5.44 -15.21 16.78
N MET A 69 -4.88 -14.86 15.63
CA MET A 69 -4.52 -15.78 14.55
C MET A 69 -3.13 -16.39 14.71
N GLN A 70 -2.39 -16.05 15.77
CA GLN A 70 -0.99 -16.42 15.98
C GLN A 70 -0.06 -15.98 14.83
N ALA A 71 -0.46 -14.95 14.12
CA ALA A 71 0.25 -14.36 12.97
C ALA A 71 1.11 -13.18 13.44
N LYS A 72 2.08 -13.42 14.33
CA LYS A 72 2.82 -12.37 15.04
C LYS A 72 4.01 -11.79 14.27
N TYR A 73 4.39 -12.42 13.15
CA TYR A 73 5.59 -12.02 12.43
C TYR A 73 5.23 -11.08 11.28
N GLY A 74 5.90 -9.96 11.24
CA GLY A 74 5.79 -8.99 10.17
C GLY A 74 5.33 -7.60 10.62
N TYR A 75 5.07 -6.77 9.64
CA TYR A 75 4.64 -5.38 9.82
C TYR A 75 3.89 -4.88 8.59
N VAL A 76 3.18 -3.79 8.75
CA VAL A 76 2.70 -2.94 7.66
C VAL A 76 3.42 -1.60 7.73
N LYS A 77 3.69 -0.99 6.57
CA LYS A 77 4.35 0.31 6.46
C LYS A 77 3.68 1.15 5.38
N VAL A 78 3.50 2.44 5.65
CA VAL A 78 2.89 3.40 4.72
C VAL A 78 3.85 4.57 4.51
N PHE A 79 3.93 5.03 3.26
CA PHE A 79 4.65 6.23 2.85
C PHE A 79 3.65 7.24 2.31
N ALA A 80 3.70 8.48 2.78
CA ALA A 80 2.87 9.57 2.28
C ALA A 80 3.71 10.82 2.01
N ASP A 81 3.26 11.69 1.13
CA ASP A 81 3.88 13.01 0.99
C ASP A 81 3.47 13.95 2.12
N ARG A 82 4.06 15.14 2.16
CA ARG A 82 3.76 16.17 3.18
C ARG A 82 2.35 16.74 3.11
N SER A 83 1.58 16.43 2.07
CA SER A 83 0.16 16.76 1.98
C SER A 83 -0.75 15.63 2.48
N GLY A 84 -0.18 14.46 2.78
CA GLY A 84 -0.85 13.26 3.23
C GLY A 84 -1.30 12.32 2.11
N VAL A 85 -0.89 12.54 0.86
CA VAL A 85 -1.20 11.62 -0.24
C VAL A 85 -0.33 10.37 -0.12
N VAL A 86 -0.95 9.19 -0.13
CA VAL A 86 -0.23 7.91 -0.03
C VAL A 86 0.58 7.66 -1.30
N LEU A 87 1.89 7.49 -1.13
CA LEU A 87 2.86 7.26 -2.19
C LEU A 87 3.20 5.79 -2.38
N GLY A 88 3.11 5.00 -1.31
CA GLY A 88 3.40 3.58 -1.34
C GLY A 88 3.11 2.91 -0.01
N ALA A 89 3.09 1.59 -0.02
CA ALA A 89 2.92 0.78 1.17
C ALA A 89 3.60 -0.58 1.04
N GLU A 90 3.98 -1.14 2.16
CA GLU A 90 4.61 -2.46 2.27
C GLU A 90 3.90 -3.27 3.37
N CYS A 91 3.78 -4.57 3.14
CA CYS A 91 3.26 -5.51 4.12
C CYS A 91 4.11 -6.77 4.11
N VAL A 92 4.62 -7.17 5.25
CA VAL A 92 5.26 -8.48 5.45
C VAL A 92 4.47 -9.19 6.53
N GLY A 93 3.90 -10.35 6.22
CA GLY A 93 3.10 -11.06 7.21
C GLY A 93 2.10 -12.03 6.60
N LYS A 94 1.24 -12.56 7.46
CA LYS A 94 0.15 -13.43 7.06
C LYS A 94 -0.81 -12.69 6.13
N ASP A 95 -1.13 -13.34 5.02
CA ASP A 95 -2.08 -12.82 4.02
C ASP A 95 -1.69 -11.44 3.44
N ALA A 96 -0.37 -11.12 3.44
CA ALA A 96 0.12 -9.84 2.92
C ALA A 96 -0.31 -9.59 1.46
N GLY A 97 -0.43 -10.67 0.65
CA GLY A 97 -0.92 -10.57 -0.71
C GLY A 97 -2.35 -10.08 -0.84
N GLU A 98 -3.20 -10.36 0.16
CA GLU A 98 -4.58 -9.86 0.21
C GLU A 98 -4.63 -8.47 0.86
N LEU A 99 -3.88 -8.28 1.95
CA LEU A 99 -3.87 -7.03 2.70
C LEU A 99 -3.41 -5.83 1.87
N ILE A 100 -2.40 -6.03 1.02
CA ILE A 100 -1.80 -4.95 0.22
C ILE A 100 -2.80 -4.31 -0.76
N HIS A 101 -3.88 -5.02 -1.15
CA HIS A 101 -4.84 -4.50 -2.13
C HIS A 101 -5.60 -3.27 -1.65
N ALA A 102 -5.84 -3.11 -0.35
CA ALA A 102 -6.43 -1.88 0.19
C ALA A 102 -5.54 -0.67 -0.11
N MET A 103 -4.23 -0.82 0.07
CA MET A 103 -3.26 0.22 -0.23
C MET A 103 -3.03 0.37 -1.75
N ALA A 104 -3.19 -0.69 -2.54
CA ALA A 104 -3.12 -0.59 -3.99
C ALA A 104 -4.24 0.31 -4.55
N VAL A 105 -5.45 0.21 -3.99
CA VAL A 105 -6.54 1.15 -4.31
C VAL A 105 -6.18 2.57 -3.87
N ALA A 106 -5.67 2.73 -2.66
CA ALA A 106 -5.30 4.04 -2.12
C ALA A 106 -4.22 4.74 -2.98
N VAL A 107 -3.14 4.05 -3.34
CA VAL A 107 -2.07 4.59 -4.18
C VAL A 107 -2.59 4.93 -5.59
N THR A 108 -3.34 4.03 -6.22
CA THR A 108 -3.89 4.23 -7.56
C THR A 108 -4.81 5.45 -7.63
N LEU A 109 -5.63 5.65 -6.61
CA LEU A 109 -6.57 6.79 -6.53
C LEU A 109 -5.93 8.03 -5.91
N LYS A 110 -4.64 8.00 -5.55
CA LYS A 110 -3.95 9.09 -4.85
C LYS A 110 -4.71 9.54 -3.60
N ALA A 111 -5.20 8.57 -2.84
CA ALA A 111 -5.99 8.82 -1.65
C ALA A 111 -5.15 9.55 -0.59
N ASN A 112 -5.80 10.45 0.13
CA ASN A 112 -5.19 11.13 1.26
C ASN A 112 -5.40 10.32 2.54
N VAL A 113 -4.42 10.31 3.42
CA VAL A 113 -4.49 9.68 4.76
C VAL A 113 -5.75 10.10 5.51
N ARG A 114 -6.13 11.39 5.43
CA ARG A 114 -7.35 11.93 6.06
C ARG A 114 -8.63 11.25 5.57
N ASP A 115 -8.68 10.85 4.29
CA ASP A 115 -9.84 10.17 3.71
C ASP A 115 -9.83 8.68 4.05
N LEU A 116 -8.66 8.05 4.10
CA LEU A 116 -8.51 6.66 4.50
C LEU A 116 -8.89 6.43 5.97
N LEU A 117 -8.68 7.42 6.84
CA LEU A 117 -9.11 7.36 8.24
C LEU A 117 -10.63 7.49 8.41
N LYS A 118 -11.38 7.91 7.38
CA LYS A 118 -12.85 7.89 7.38
C LYS A 118 -13.42 6.52 7.03
N VAL A 119 -12.59 5.60 6.51
CA VAL A 119 -13.01 4.24 6.19
C VAL A 119 -13.34 3.50 7.49
N HIS A 120 -14.46 2.79 7.49
CA HIS A 120 -14.81 1.93 8.61
C HIS A 120 -13.97 0.65 8.57
N TRP A 121 -12.76 0.71 9.12
CA TRP A 121 -11.91 -0.47 9.31
C TRP A 121 -12.57 -1.40 10.33
N TYR A 122 -13.10 -2.52 9.83
CA TYR A 122 -13.92 -3.40 10.65
C TYR A 122 -13.09 -4.20 11.66
N HIS A 123 -13.44 -4.10 12.94
CA HIS A 123 -12.79 -4.81 14.05
C HIS A 123 -13.57 -6.09 14.42
N PRO A 124 -12.90 -7.28 14.63
CA PRO A 124 -11.46 -7.51 14.46
C PRO A 124 -11.18 -8.12 13.07
N THR A 125 -10.41 -7.45 12.24
CA THR A 125 -9.95 -7.95 10.94
C THR A 125 -8.44 -7.74 10.76
N LEU A 126 -7.79 -8.49 9.84
CA LEU A 126 -6.39 -8.18 9.51
C LEU A 126 -6.26 -6.83 8.82
N SER A 127 -7.25 -6.42 8.02
CA SER A 127 -7.17 -5.18 7.24
C SER A 127 -7.17 -3.91 8.10
N GLU A 128 -7.74 -3.95 9.31
CA GLU A 128 -7.70 -2.77 10.20
C GLU A 128 -6.30 -2.38 10.64
N ILE A 129 -5.30 -3.26 10.48
CA ILE A 129 -3.91 -2.96 10.81
C ILE A 129 -3.39 -1.72 10.05
N TRP A 130 -3.95 -1.41 8.89
CA TRP A 130 -3.59 -0.23 8.13
C TRP A 130 -3.96 1.09 8.81
N SER A 131 -4.97 1.10 9.70
CA SER A 131 -5.39 2.32 10.38
C SER A 131 -4.28 2.89 11.28
N TYR A 132 -3.47 2.05 11.91
CA TYR A 132 -2.43 2.46 12.84
C TYR A 132 -1.35 3.35 12.17
N PRO A 133 -0.64 2.91 11.12
CA PRO A 133 0.34 3.78 10.47
C PRO A 133 -0.32 4.98 9.77
N LEU A 134 -1.60 4.90 9.38
CA LEU A 134 -2.32 6.05 8.85
C LEU A 134 -2.60 7.11 9.93
N GLU A 135 -2.93 6.68 11.16
CA GLU A 135 -3.10 7.58 12.32
C GLU A 135 -1.78 8.27 12.67
N ASP A 136 -0.68 7.51 12.76
CA ASP A 136 0.64 8.05 13.05
C ASP A 136 1.08 9.12 12.02
N ILE A 137 0.88 8.84 10.71
CA ILE A 137 1.17 9.83 9.66
C ILE A 137 0.26 11.05 9.79
N PHE A 138 -1.02 10.85 10.11
CA PHE A 138 -1.95 11.96 10.27
C PHE A 138 -1.55 12.89 11.40
N ASP A 139 -1.08 12.34 12.53
CA ASP A 139 -0.62 13.13 13.68
C ASP A 139 0.62 13.97 13.35
N GLU A 140 1.46 13.52 12.40
CA GLU A 140 2.58 14.33 11.90
C GLU A 140 2.16 15.45 10.92
N LEU A 141 0.93 15.40 10.38
CA LEU A 141 0.39 16.40 9.45
C LEU A 141 -0.33 17.57 10.16
N VAL A 142 -0.62 17.43 11.44
CA VAL A 142 -1.35 18.40 12.26
C VAL A 142 -0.41 19.14 13.18
#